data_aee2f4843db49e86c0242cd7792f8b14
#
_entry.id   aee2f4843db49e86c0242cd7792f8b14
#
_cell.length_a   1.000
_cell.length_b   1.000
_cell.length_c   1.000
_cell.angle_alpha   90.00
_cell.angle_beta   90.00
_cell.angle_gamma   90.00
#
_symmetry.space_group_name_H-M   'P 1'
#
loop_
_entity.id
_entity.type
_entity.pdbx_description
1 polymer ?
#
loop_
_entity_poly.entity_id
_entity_poly.type
_entity_poly.pdbx_seq_one_letter_code
_entity_poly.pdbx_strand_id
1 'polypeptide(L)'
;MNRLQRSLIFCATFLILSTGAVSAISNPSESDQIYGFEAQWVQQFDAGYVTTGPIIDNGTIFVRTSGMWIGQERPQVFAYELTGKELWNNTNLNATQHDMSPVKIIEAGQGQCGTWSKQLIIGWSDGLIESLEPMTGLRNWHYQSEVNVWGITGSLAQDEDKLVAPTRTGIVSLCLADGTLIQNTTTDLGWRNGVTVTDTGYLAGDENGTLWHLSREGNLTSYPLAIGKIRHPPLLTDGGIVIHAQGQGQSTIALLDENYSIINSHTSGSSPAMPIIVDGYLVTGDSSELRSFDCSQNCSVLSSLTFATNGEMALGLDGQFMVPLNTAQGGWKGFTLVENGLLEHIRGFQPGFSTYTTAAPAVYSEADSDWLVLANDAGRMVVYWRGLNETNITEEMDENLSIDNDKQNYNQIILLVIFSSFCAILFIVGKPQQGKKFSILLILIIAVITIPTLSTQWSGEVDDLSATIGDEGATNGVEGEWNQSWPEHWRDTQILIIEIDGQQQIMGGYSGYDNVLQLTTQAASDLNITISSQQSDIGTYITSFNAHQGQGWEFFVNGSRGSLSAENVVIEENTIVHWLPA
;
A
#
# COMPACT_ATOMS: atom_id res chain seq x y z
N MET A 1 -34.18 41.22 -2.30
CA MET A 1 -33.22 40.37 -3.02
C MET A 1 -33.89 39.87 -4.30
N ASN A 2 -33.46 40.35 -5.45
CA ASN A 2 -34.06 40.04 -6.75
C ASN A 2 -33.82 38.57 -7.14
N ARG A 3 -34.74 37.99 -7.97
CA ARG A 3 -34.61 36.59 -8.46
C ARG A 3 -33.24 36.29 -9.05
N LEU A 4 -32.56 37.27 -9.69
CA LEU A 4 -31.22 37.16 -10.23
C LEU A 4 -30.15 36.97 -9.14
N GLN A 5 -30.31 37.60 -7.98
CA GLN A 5 -29.36 37.44 -6.84
C GLN A 5 -29.51 36.06 -6.18
N ARG A 6 -30.71 35.49 -6.15
CA ARG A 6 -30.93 34.13 -5.64
C ARG A 6 -30.34 33.06 -6.57
N SER A 7 -30.49 33.23 -7.89
CA SER A 7 -29.86 32.32 -8.88
C SER A 7 -28.35 32.39 -8.87
N LEU A 8 -27.75 33.58 -8.69
CA LEU A 8 -26.27 33.72 -8.60
C LEU A 8 -25.69 33.13 -7.33
N ILE A 9 -26.39 33.24 -6.18
CA ILE A 9 -25.99 32.61 -4.92
C ILE A 9 -26.14 31.08 -5.02
N PHE A 10 -27.19 30.59 -5.69
CA PHE A 10 -27.41 29.16 -5.88
C PHE A 10 -26.37 28.54 -6.83
N CYS A 11 -25.99 29.24 -7.92
CA CYS A 11 -24.91 28.79 -8.80
C CYS A 11 -23.54 28.86 -8.12
N ALA A 12 -23.26 29.89 -7.31
CA ALA A 12 -22.00 30.00 -6.57
C ALA A 12 -21.88 28.92 -5.46
N THR A 13 -22.99 28.61 -4.76
CA THR A 13 -23.01 27.52 -3.76
C THR A 13 -22.92 26.14 -4.43
N PHE A 14 -23.48 25.96 -5.62
CA PHE A 14 -23.36 24.69 -6.35
C PHE A 14 -21.93 24.47 -6.91
N LEU A 15 -21.25 25.54 -7.32
CA LEU A 15 -19.85 25.49 -7.74
C LEU A 15 -18.88 25.23 -6.56
N ILE A 16 -19.22 25.69 -5.35
CA ILE A 16 -18.40 25.46 -4.14
C ILE A 16 -18.63 24.04 -3.57
N LEU A 17 -19.81 23.46 -3.78
CA LEU A 17 -20.14 22.09 -3.33
C LEU A 17 -19.66 20.99 -4.29
N SER A 18 -19.18 21.34 -5.49
CA SER A 18 -18.63 20.38 -6.45
C SER A 18 -17.09 20.31 -6.46
N THR A 19 -16.41 21.05 -5.59
CA THR A 19 -15.01 20.77 -5.31
C THR A 19 -14.91 19.66 -4.26
N GLY A 20 -15.32 18.45 -4.63
CA GLY A 20 -14.72 17.27 -4.06
C GLY A 20 -13.22 17.40 -4.28
N ALA A 21 -12.43 17.11 -3.28
CA ALA A 21 -10.99 17.05 -3.42
C ALA A 21 -10.69 16.08 -4.58
N VAL A 22 -10.42 16.63 -5.75
CA VAL A 22 -9.84 15.86 -6.85
C VAL A 22 -8.43 15.60 -6.35
N SER A 23 -8.14 14.40 -5.92
CA SER A 23 -6.77 13.98 -5.67
C SER A 23 -6.02 14.20 -6.98
N ALA A 24 -5.16 15.23 -6.98
CA ALA A 24 -4.57 15.72 -8.22
C ALA A 24 -3.49 14.74 -8.66
N ILE A 25 -3.69 14.13 -9.82
CA ILE A 25 -2.61 13.46 -10.54
C ILE A 25 -1.53 14.51 -10.79
N SER A 26 -0.33 14.20 -10.36
CA SER A 26 0.85 15.04 -10.55
C SER A 26 1.75 14.50 -11.66
N ASN A 27 2.53 15.38 -12.26
CA ASN A 27 3.61 14.95 -13.15
C ASN A 27 4.70 14.25 -12.33
N PRO A 28 5.33 13.20 -12.88
CA PRO A 28 6.47 12.56 -12.24
C PRO A 28 7.62 13.55 -12.05
N SER A 29 8.32 13.42 -10.94
CA SER A 29 9.58 14.13 -10.69
C SER A 29 10.78 13.34 -11.24
N GLU A 30 11.95 13.95 -11.29
CA GLU A 30 13.18 13.26 -11.70
C GLU A 30 13.48 12.04 -10.81
N SER A 31 13.14 12.14 -9.53
CA SER A 31 13.31 11.04 -8.57
C SER A 31 12.34 9.87 -8.78
N ASP A 32 11.27 10.03 -9.55
CA ASP A 32 10.36 8.94 -9.89
C ASP A 32 10.84 8.09 -11.07
N GLN A 33 11.93 8.47 -11.74
CA GLN A 33 12.45 7.74 -12.88
C GLN A 33 13.13 6.43 -12.43
N ILE A 34 12.83 5.34 -13.14
CA ILE A 34 13.50 4.05 -12.95
C ILE A 34 14.09 3.57 -14.27
N TYR A 35 15.21 2.85 -14.21
CA TYR A 35 15.91 2.39 -15.41
C TYR A 35 15.02 1.51 -16.30
N GLY A 36 14.95 1.86 -17.57
CA GLY A 36 14.22 1.12 -18.61
C GLY A 36 12.71 1.35 -18.63
N PHE A 37 12.21 2.31 -17.84
CA PHE A 37 10.80 2.72 -17.85
C PHE A 37 10.69 4.24 -17.75
N GLU A 38 9.67 4.80 -18.38
CA GLU A 38 9.30 6.19 -18.30
C GLU A 38 8.13 6.36 -17.32
N ALA A 39 8.32 7.16 -16.27
CA ALA A 39 7.23 7.49 -15.36
C ALA A 39 6.21 8.39 -16.07
N GLN A 40 4.95 7.96 -16.10
CA GLN A 40 3.88 8.64 -16.82
C GLN A 40 3.12 9.62 -15.93
N TRP A 41 2.75 9.17 -14.75
CA TRP A 41 2.01 9.98 -13.79
C TRP A 41 2.13 9.41 -12.37
N VAL A 42 1.81 10.26 -11.40
CA VAL A 42 1.90 9.96 -9.99
C VAL A 42 0.59 10.31 -9.31
N GLN A 43 0.14 9.45 -8.40
CA GLN A 43 -1.01 9.68 -7.53
C GLN A 43 -0.57 9.59 -6.08
N GLN A 44 -0.86 10.62 -5.28
CA GLN A 44 -0.78 10.60 -3.85
C GLN A 44 -2.18 10.40 -3.27
N PHE A 45 -2.36 9.35 -2.48
CA PHE A 45 -3.62 9.06 -1.79
C PHE A 45 -3.59 9.61 -0.37
N ASP A 46 -4.66 10.32 0.00
CA ASP A 46 -4.84 10.81 1.37
C ASP A 46 -5.52 9.77 2.28
N ALA A 47 -5.98 8.65 1.71
CA ALA A 47 -6.79 7.64 2.38
C ALA A 47 -5.98 6.47 2.98
N GLY A 48 -4.72 6.69 3.33
CA GLY A 48 -3.86 5.72 4.01
C GLY A 48 -2.91 4.97 3.08
N TYR A 49 -2.43 3.84 3.56
CA TYR A 49 -1.39 3.03 2.90
C TYR A 49 -1.94 2.25 1.71
N VAL A 50 -1.08 1.94 0.74
CA VAL A 50 -1.35 0.90 -0.26
C VAL A 50 -0.56 -0.33 0.13
N THR A 51 -1.23 -1.30 0.73
CA THR A 51 -0.61 -2.50 1.32
C THR A 51 -0.93 -3.77 0.55
N THR A 52 -1.84 -3.71 -0.42
CA THR A 52 -2.16 -4.80 -1.36
C THR A 52 -1.83 -4.36 -2.78
N GLY A 53 -1.37 -5.31 -3.60
CA GLY A 53 -0.97 -5.02 -4.97
C GLY A 53 -2.12 -4.39 -5.79
N PRO A 54 -1.85 -3.32 -6.56
CA PRO A 54 -2.77 -2.88 -7.59
C PRO A 54 -3.06 -4.02 -8.59
N ILE A 55 -4.17 -3.94 -9.30
CA ILE A 55 -4.49 -4.85 -10.40
C ILE A 55 -4.63 -4.04 -11.66
N ILE A 56 -4.11 -4.54 -12.79
CA ILE A 56 -4.38 -3.98 -14.12
C ILE A 56 -5.19 -4.99 -14.91
N ASP A 57 -6.34 -4.55 -15.39
CA ASP A 57 -7.21 -5.36 -16.23
C ASP A 57 -7.69 -4.56 -17.44
N ASN A 58 -7.38 -5.04 -18.63
CA ASN A 58 -7.74 -4.38 -19.91
C ASN A 58 -7.43 -2.88 -19.93
N GLY A 59 -6.24 -2.48 -19.44
CA GLY A 59 -5.82 -1.09 -19.41
C GLY A 59 -6.48 -0.23 -18.32
N THR A 60 -7.18 -0.84 -17.38
CA THR A 60 -7.73 -0.18 -16.18
C THR A 60 -6.96 -0.62 -14.94
N ILE A 61 -6.46 0.34 -14.18
CA ILE A 61 -5.75 0.14 -12.92
C ILE A 61 -6.78 0.22 -11.78
N PHE A 62 -6.81 -0.81 -10.95
CA PHE A 62 -7.56 -0.83 -9.69
C PHE A 62 -6.57 -0.81 -8.53
N VAL A 63 -6.72 0.15 -7.64
CA VAL A 63 -5.86 0.30 -6.46
C VAL A 63 -6.72 0.51 -5.22
N ARG A 64 -6.28 -0.08 -4.11
CA ARG A 64 -6.95 0.00 -2.82
C ARG A 64 -6.07 0.68 -1.79
N THR A 65 -6.67 1.55 -0.98
CA THR A 65 -6.03 2.12 0.21
C THR A 65 -6.58 1.48 1.47
N SER A 66 -5.76 1.40 2.51
CA SER A 66 -6.12 0.74 3.78
C SER A 66 -6.93 1.62 4.74
N GLY A 67 -7.10 2.91 4.47
CA GLY A 67 -7.48 3.90 5.48
C GLY A 67 -6.32 4.19 6.44
N MET A 68 -6.46 5.21 7.29
CA MET A 68 -5.45 5.56 8.30
C MET A 68 -5.80 4.95 9.65
N TRP A 69 -4.78 4.50 10.37
CA TRP A 69 -4.95 3.96 11.74
C TRP A 69 -5.50 5.01 12.70
N ILE A 70 -4.98 6.22 12.59
CA ILE A 70 -5.41 7.37 13.36
C ILE A 70 -5.90 8.41 12.35
N GLY A 71 -7.18 8.73 12.33
CA GLY A 71 -7.71 9.73 11.41
C GLY A 71 -9.15 9.49 11.01
N GLN A 72 -9.60 10.31 10.06
CA GLN A 72 -10.96 10.27 9.48
C GLN A 72 -10.97 9.54 8.13
N GLU A 73 -9.80 9.24 7.60
CA GLU A 73 -9.61 8.62 6.30
C GLU A 73 -10.13 7.19 6.33
N ARG A 74 -10.97 6.86 5.37
CA ARG A 74 -11.58 5.55 5.22
C ARG A 74 -10.96 4.78 4.07
N PRO A 75 -10.96 3.44 4.12
CA PRO A 75 -10.51 2.64 3.00
C PRO A 75 -11.28 2.97 1.73
N GLN A 76 -10.56 3.04 0.61
CA GLN A 76 -11.10 3.36 -0.70
C GLN A 76 -10.55 2.41 -1.76
N VAL A 77 -11.33 2.24 -2.83
CA VAL A 77 -10.87 1.61 -4.07
C VAL A 77 -11.04 2.61 -5.20
N PHE A 78 -10.03 2.75 -6.01
CA PHE A 78 -9.99 3.65 -7.16
C PHE A 78 -9.82 2.86 -8.44
N ALA A 79 -10.38 3.35 -9.52
CA ALA A 79 -10.12 2.89 -10.87
C ALA A 79 -9.59 4.03 -11.75
N TYR A 80 -8.50 3.77 -12.46
CA TYR A 80 -7.85 4.72 -13.36
C TYR A 80 -7.65 4.09 -14.75
N GLU A 81 -7.77 4.90 -15.81
CA GLU A 81 -7.18 4.55 -17.10
C GLU A 81 -5.63 4.57 -16.98
N LEU A 82 -4.92 3.85 -17.85
CA LEU A 82 -3.45 3.91 -17.92
C LEU A 82 -2.93 5.35 -18.12
N THR A 83 -3.73 6.22 -18.72
CA THR A 83 -3.42 7.64 -18.92
C THR A 83 -3.51 8.50 -17.65
N GLY A 84 -3.92 7.92 -16.53
CA GLY A 84 -4.10 8.62 -15.26
C GLY A 84 -5.50 9.16 -15.03
N LYS A 85 -6.40 9.11 -16.00
CA LYS A 85 -7.77 9.58 -15.80
C LYS A 85 -8.50 8.69 -14.80
N GLU A 86 -8.96 9.26 -13.69
CA GLU A 86 -9.84 8.57 -12.74
C GLU A 86 -11.19 8.26 -13.40
N LEU A 87 -11.59 7.01 -13.34
CA LEU A 87 -12.88 6.53 -13.82
C LEU A 87 -13.93 6.63 -12.72
N TRP A 88 -13.59 6.11 -11.55
CA TRP A 88 -14.45 6.14 -10.37
C TRP A 88 -13.64 5.85 -9.10
N ASN A 89 -14.23 6.16 -7.96
CA ASN A 89 -13.78 5.70 -6.65
C ASN A 89 -14.96 5.20 -5.81
N ASN A 90 -14.67 4.29 -4.88
CA ASN A 90 -15.63 3.75 -3.92
C ASN A 90 -15.02 3.81 -2.53
N THR A 91 -15.69 4.49 -1.60
CA THR A 91 -15.27 4.66 -0.21
C THR A 91 -16.22 3.91 0.70
N ASN A 92 -15.69 3.02 1.54
CA ASN A 92 -16.50 2.41 2.60
C ASN A 92 -16.38 3.22 3.90
N LEU A 93 -17.42 3.99 4.22
CA LEU A 93 -17.47 4.83 5.41
C LEU A 93 -17.57 4.05 6.73
N ASN A 94 -17.96 2.78 6.69
CA ASN A 94 -18.10 1.93 7.87
C ASN A 94 -16.85 1.09 8.14
N ALA A 95 -16.05 0.83 7.09
CA ALA A 95 -14.78 0.14 7.25
C ALA A 95 -13.81 1.00 8.05
N THR A 96 -12.99 0.33 8.84
CA THR A 96 -11.94 0.98 9.62
C THR A 96 -10.59 0.72 8.97
N GLN A 97 -9.57 1.38 9.46
CA GLN A 97 -8.16 1.17 9.11
C GLN A 97 -7.76 -0.31 9.12
N HIS A 98 -6.64 -0.64 8.47
CA HIS A 98 -6.14 -2.00 8.23
C HIS A 98 -7.02 -2.84 7.30
N ASP A 99 -7.70 -2.20 6.38
CA ASP A 99 -8.39 -2.92 5.33
C ASP A 99 -7.36 -3.40 4.29
N MET A 100 -7.12 -4.71 4.26
CA MET A 100 -6.01 -5.33 3.54
C MET A 100 -6.45 -6.47 2.61
N SER A 101 -7.76 -6.73 2.47
CA SER A 101 -8.21 -7.77 1.54
C SER A 101 -7.89 -7.36 0.10
N PRO A 102 -7.11 -8.13 -0.66
CA PRO A 102 -6.84 -7.80 -2.05
C PRO A 102 -8.13 -7.72 -2.87
N VAL A 103 -8.22 -6.75 -3.75
CA VAL A 103 -9.31 -6.71 -4.74
C VAL A 103 -9.13 -7.85 -5.74
N LYS A 104 -10.22 -8.36 -6.30
CA LYS A 104 -10.18 -9.50 -7.22
C LYS A 104 -11.04 -9.25 -8.44
N ILE A 105 -10.47 -9.42 -9.64
CA ILE A 105 -11.23 -9.49 -10.89
C ILE A 105 -11.72 -10.92 -11.09
N ILE A 106 -12.99 -11.04 -11.45
CA ILE A 106 -13.62 -12.29 -11.87
C ILE A 106 -14.18 -12.09 -13.26
N GLU A 107 -13.75 -12.95 -14.19
CA GLU A 107 -14.23 -12.93 -15.57
C GLU A 107 -15.71 -13.32 -15.66
N ALA A 108 -16.38 -12.83 -16.72
CA ALA A 108 -17.76 -13.20 -17.00
C ALA A 108 -17.91 -14.71 -17.16
N GLY A 109 -18.99 -15.25 -16.64
CA GLY A 109 -19.22 -16.68 -16.67
C GLY A 109 -20.68 -17.09 -16.45
N GLN A 110 -20.88 -18.40 -16.42
CA GLN A 110 -22.17 -19.02 -16.17
C GLN A 110 -21.97 -20.30 -15.32
N GLY A 111 -22.82 -20.53 -14.35
CA GLY A 111 -22.82 -21.71 -13.51
C GLY A 111 -24.22 -22.10 -13.02
N GLN A 112 -24.26 -22.93 -12.00
CA GLN A 112 -25.53 -23.42 -11.42
C GLN A 112 -26.31 -22.29 -10.75
N CYS A 113 -25.61 -21.30 -10.18
CA CYS A 113 -26.24 -20.20 -9.49
C CYS A 113 -26.59 -19.01 -10.41
N GLY A 114 -26.34 -19.11 -11.72
CA GLY A 114 -26.74 -18.10 -12.69
C GLY A 114 -25.61 -17.68 -13.65
N THR A 115 -25.81 -16.52 -14.27
CA THR A 115 -24.86 -15.90 -15.18
C THR A 115 -24.38 -14.59 -14.57
N TRP A 116 -23.09 -14.32 -14.64
CA TRP A 116 -22.50 -13.07 -14.16
C TRP A 116 -21.67 -12.41 -15.26
N SER A 117 -21.66 -11.08 -15.24
CA SER A 117 -20.72 -10.28 -16.03
C SER A 117 -19.33 -10.26 -15.37
N LYS A 118 -18.33 -9.76 -16.08
CA LYS A 118 -17.04 -9.42 -15.47
C LYS A 118 -17.26 -8.49 -14.30
N GLN A 119 -16.58 -8.74 -13.17
CA GLN A 119 -16.83 -8.01 -11.94
C GLN A 119 -15.56 -7.85 -11.11
N LEU A 120 -15.48 -6.73 -10.41
CA LEU A 120 -14.48 -6.44 -9.38
C LEU A 120 -15.08 -6.78 -8.02
N ILE A 121 -14.45 -7.69 -7.30
CA ILE A 121 -14.87 -8.08 -5.94
C ILE A 121 -13.99 -7.36 -4.91
N ILE A 122 -14.64 -6.79 -3.91
CA ILE A 122 -14.00 -6.08 -2.80
C ILE A 122 -14.54 -6.66 -1.50
N GLY A 123 -13.65 -7.13 -0.64
CA GLY A 123 -13.98 -7.46 0.76
C GLY A 123 -13.54 -6.31 1.67
N TRP A 124 -14.36 -5.93 2.65
CA TRP A 124 -14.10 -4.81 3.55
C TRP A 124 -13.98 -5.25 5.00
N SER A 125 -13.21 -4.50 5.79
CA SER A 125 -12.98 -4.81 7.21
C SER A 125 -14.23 -4.72 8.08
N ASP A 126 -15.29 -4.05 7.64
CA ASP A 126 -16.61 -4.07 8.28
C ASP A 126 -17.47 -5.31 7.94
N GLY A 127 -16.90 -6.27 7.20
CA GLY A 127 -17.56 -7.50 6.81
C GLY A 127 -18.43 -7.42 5.57
N LEU A 128 -18.42 -6.29 4.88
CA LEU A 128 -19.09 -6.12 3.59
C LEU A 128 -18.25 -6.77 2.48
N ILE A 129 -18.91 -7.49 1.58
CA ILE A 129 -18.38 -7.95 0.29
C ILE A 129 -19.21 -7.30 -0.80
N GLU A 130 -18.56 -6.64 -1.75
CA GLU A 130 -19.20 -5.99 -2.87
C GLU A 130 -18.69 -6.54 -4.20
N SER A 131 -19.61 -6.66 -5.14
CA SER A 131 -19.31 -6.85 -6.56
C SER A 131 -19.62 -5.56 -7.30
N LEU A 132 -18.65 -5.03 -8.01
CA LEU A 132 -18.79 -3.83 -8.83
C LEU A 132 -18.59 -4.16 -10.30
N GLU A 133 -19.26 -3.42 -11.16
CA GLU A 133 -18.91 -3.36 -12.58
C GLU A 133 -17.59 -2.62 -12.73
N PRO A 134 -16.53 -3.23 -13.34
CA PRO A 134 -15.19 -2.69 -13.27
C PRO A 134 -15.02 -1.30 -13.91
N MET A 135 -15.73 -1.00 -15.00
CA MET A 135 -15.55 0.26 -15.73
C MET A 135 -16.30 1.44 -15.11
N THR A 136 -17.38 1.19 -14.39
CA THR A 136 -18.26 2.23 -13.86
C THR A 136 -18.29 2.32 -12.34
N GLY A 137 -17.79 1.30 -11.64
CA GLY A 137 -17.90 1.19 -10.18
C GLY A 137 -19.32 0.96 -9.67
N LEU A 138 -20.29 0.73 -10.57
CA LEU A 138 -21.67 0.45 -10.17
C LEU A 138 -21.75 -0.92 -9.49
N ARG A 139 -22.45 -0.95 -8.36
CA ARG A 139 -22.63 -2.17 -7.58
C ARG A 139 -23.57 -3.14 -8.30
N ASN A 140 -23.09 -4.36 -8.59
CA ASN A 140 -23.88 -5.47 -9.09
C ASN A 140 -24.69 -6.11 -7.96
N TRP A 141 -23.97 -6.49 -6.89
CA TRP A 141 -24.55 -7.08 -5.68
C TRP A 141 -23.65 -6.81 -4.47
N HIS A 142 -24.16 -7.11 -3.27
CA HIS A 142 -23.38 -7.07 -2.04
C HIS A 142 -23.88 -8.12 -1.05
N TYR A 143 -22.99 -8.49 -0.16
CA TYR A 143 -23.28 -9.35 1.00
C TYR A 143 -22.67 -8.73 2.25
N GLN A 144 -23.44 -8.62 3.33
CA GLN A 144 -22.98 -8.16 4.63
C GLN A 144 -22.87 -9.36 5.57
N SER A 145 -21.64 -9.67 6.01
CA SER A 145 -21.43 -10.67 7.05
C SER A 145 -21.85 -10.13 8.42
N GLU A 146 -22.02 -11.02 9.39
CA GLU A 146 -22.34 -10.63 10.76
C GLU A 146 -21.15 -9.98 11.49
N VAL A 147 -19.95 -10.10 10.93
CA VAL A 147 -18.69 -9.60 11.51
C VAL A 147 -18.41 -8.21 10.98
N ASN A 148 -18.46 -7.23 11.86
CA ASN A 148 -18.30 -5.81 11.50
C ASN A 148 -16.96 -5.19 11.95
N VAL A 149 -16.05 -5.97 12.51
CA VAL A 149 -14.70 -5.55 12.89
C VAL A 149 -13.71 -6.60 12.41
N TRP A 150 -12.78 -6.18 11.53
CA TRP A 150 -11.85 -7.08 10.84
C TRP A 150 -12.58 -8.25 10.14
N GLY A 151 -13.68 -7.90 9.46
CA GLY A 151 -14.57 -8.89 8.87
C GLY A 151 -13.94 -9.62 7.70
N ILE A 152 -13.59 -8.90 6.63
CA ILE A 152 -12.93 -9.46 5.45
C ILE A 152 -11.58 -8.78 5.31
N THR A 153 -10.52 -9.45 5.69
CA THR A 153 -9.14 -8.92 5.66
C THR A 153 -8.16 -9.81 4.91
N GLY A 154 -8.60 -11.00 4.49
CA GLY A 154 -7.79 -11.96 3.75
C GLY A 154 -8.21 -12.10 2.29
N SER A 155 -7.47 -12.97 1.58
CA SER A 155 -7.68 -13.24 0.17
C SER A 155 -8.94 -14.05 -0.08
N LEU A 156 -9.76 -13.58 -1.02
CA LEU A 156 -10.95 -14.25 -1.51
C LEU A 156 -10.59 -15.26 -2.62
N ALA A 157 -11.33 -16.34 -2.73
CA ALA A 157 -11.14 -17.35 -3.77
C ALA A 157 -12.39 -17.50 -4.64
N GLN A 158 -12.19 -17.88 -5.90
CA GLN A 158 -13.26 -18.30 -6.80
C GLN A 158 -13.24 -19.84 -6.92
N ASP A 159 -14.39 -20.47 -6.75
CA ASP A 159 -14.62 -21.89 -7.02
C ASP A 159 -15.81 -22.01 -7.98
N GLU A 160 -15.53 -22.19 -9.26
CA GLU A 160 -16.52 -22.22 -10.36
C GLU A 160 -17.43 -20.96 -10.34
N ASP A 161 -18.69 -21.10 -9.95
CA ASP A 161 -19.71 -20.05 -9.88
C ASP A 161 -19.87 -19.42 -8.49
N LYS A 162 -18.95 -19.74 -7.58
CA LYS A 162 -18.98 -19.28 -6.19
C LYS A 162 -17.80 -18.37 -5.87
N LEU A 163 -18.06 -17.38 -5.07
CA LEU A 163 -17.05 -16.64 -4.32
C LEU A 163 -16.93 -17.27 -2.94
N VAL A 164 -15.73 -17.65 -2.54
CA VAL A 164 -15.43 -18.17 -1.20
C VAL A 164 -14.62 -17.12 -0.46
N ALA A 165 -15.12 -16.67 0.67
CA ALA A 165 -14.53 -15.60 1.45
C ALA A 165 -14.27 -16.04 2.90
N PRO A 166 -13.04 -15.84 3.41
CA PRO A 166 -12.78 -15.98 4.82
C PRO A 166 -13.33 -14.75 5.55
N THR A 167 -14.05 -14.99 6.62
CA THR A 167 -14.41 -13.95 7.59
C THR A 167 -13.64 -14.21 8.88
N ARG A 168 -13.59 -13.23 9.78
CA ARG A 168 -12.97 -13.43 11.09
C ARG A 168 -13.52 -14.66 11.83
N THR A 169 -14.81 -14.97 11.64
CA THR A 169 -15.53 -16.02 12.39
C THR A 169 -15.97 -17.17 11.50
N GLY A 170 -15.39 -17.33 10.30
CA GLY A 170 -15.72 -18.48 9.47
C GLY A 170 -15.45 -18.30 7.98
N ILE A 171 -16.08 -19.15 7.19
CA ILE A 171 -15.99 -19.13 5.73
C ILE A 171 -17.40 -19.01 5.16
N VAL A 172 -17.59 -18.05 4.26
CA VAL A 172 -18.85 -17.88 3.51
C VAL A 172 -18.64 -18.21 2.04
N SER A 173 -19.63 -18.84 1.42
CA SER A 173 -19.68 -19.04 -0.03
C SER A 173 -20.89 -18.31 -0.58
N LEU A 174 -20.67 -17.48 -1.60
CA LEU A 174 -21.66 -16.63 -2.24
C LEU A 174 -21.78 -16.99 -3.71
N CYS A 175 -22.99 -16.85 -4.27
CA CYS A 175 -23.20 -16.94 -5.70
C CYS A 175 -22.56 -15.74 -6.43
N LEU A 176 -21.78 -15.98 -7.47
CA LEU A 176 -21.18 -14.90 -8.27
C LEU A 176 -22.20 -14.08 -9.05
N ALA A 177 -23.36 -14.66 -9.36
CA ALA A 177 -24.38 -13.96 -10.17
C ALA A 177 -25.08 -12.84 -9.39
N ASP A 178 -25.34 -13.03 -8.08
CA ASP A 178 -26.21 -12.12 -7.32
C ASP A 178 -25.80 -11.92 -5.85
N GLY A 179 -24.69 -12.51 -5.40
CA GLY A 179 -24.24 -12.42 -4.00
C GLY A 179 -25.07 -13.22 -3.00
N THR A 180 -25.98 -14.06 -3.47
CA THR A 180 -26.80 -14.90 -2.57
C THR A 180 -25.90 -15.84 -1.76
N LEU A 181 -26.15 -15.89 -0.44
CA LEU A 181 -25.44 -16.79 0.46
C LEU A 181 -25.79 -18.25 0.15
N ILE A 182 -24.78 -19.03 -0.21
CA ILE A 182 -24.89 -20.48 -0.46
C ILE A 182 -24.57 -21.24 0.83
N GLN A 183 -23.49 -20.87 1.51
CA GLN A 183 -23.02 -21.54 2.71
C GLN A 183 -22.39 -20.54 3.67
N ASN A 184 -22.64 -20.72 4.96
CA ASN A 184 -21.97 -20.02 6.04
C ASN A 184 -21.50 -21.06 7.06
N THR A 185 -20.20 -21.17 7.25
CA THR A 185 -19.59 -22.13 8.18
C THR A 185 -18.84 -21.36 9.25
N THR A 186 -19.25 -21.54 10.50
CA THR A 186 -18.66 -20.82 11.64
C THR A 186 -17.42 -21.53 12.15
N THR A 187 -16.32 -20.79 12.25
CA THR A 187 -15.08 -21.16 12.95
C THR A 187 -14.32 -19.88 13.31
N ASP A 188 -13.38 -19.94 14.23
CA ASP A 188 -12.59 -18.79 14.64
C ASP A 188 -11.32 -18.70 13.77
N LEU A 189 -11.40 -18.06 12.61
CA LEU A 189 -10.26 -17.85 11.72
C LEU A 189 -9.35 -16.70 12.19
N GLY A 190 -9.93 -15.70 12.86
CA GLY A 190 -9.19 -14.53 13.28
C GLY A 190 -8.95 -13.55 12.15
N TRP A 191 -7.84 -12.83 12.24
CA TRP A 191 -7.52 -11.71 11.38
C TRP A 191 -6.49 -12.09 10.30
N ARG A 192 -6.61 -11.50 9.10
CA ARG A 192 -5.64 -11.58 8.01
C ARG A 192 -5.34 -13.00 7.53
N ASN A 193 -6.39 -13.70 7.18
CA ASN A 193 -6.31 -15.05 6.62
C ASN A 193 -6.66 -15.05 5.12
N GLY A 194 -6.59 -16.21 4.49
CA GLY A 194 -7.00 -16.38 3.09
C GLY A 194 -7.52 -17.78 2.85
N VAL A 195 -8.31 -17.94 1.80
CA VAL A 195 -8.88 -19.23 1.40
C VAL A 195 -8.18 -19.75 0.14
N THR A 196 -7.85 -21.04 0.18
CA THR A 196 -7.36 -21.78 -0.99
C THR A 196 -8.38 -22.83 -1.40
N VAL A 197 -8.69 -22.86 -2.70
CA VAL A 197 -9.57 -23.88 -3.28
C VAL A 197 -8.75 -25.12 -3.60
N THR A 198 -9.25 -26.28 -3.22
CA THR A 198 -8.67 -27.61 -3.53
C THR A 198 -9.69 -28.49 -4.23
N ASP A 199 -9.27 -29.65 -4.71
CA ASP A 199 -10.19 -30.63 -5.32
C ASP A 199 -11.25 -31.14 -4.33
N THR A 200 -10.95 -31.12 -3.04
CA THR A 200 -11.83 -31.64 -1.99
C THR A 200 -12.64 -30.57 -1.25
N GLY A 201 -12.34 -29.29 -1.47
CA GLY A 201 -13.01 -28.18 -0.77
C GLY A 201 -12.11 -26.95 -0.60
N TYR A 202 -12.14 -26.37 0.58
CA TYR A 202 -11.50 -25.10 0.89
C TYR A 202 -10.58 -25.23 2.11
N LEU A 203 -9.40 -24.62 2.02
CA LEU A 203 -8.44 -24.54 3.12
C LEU A 203 -8.32 -23.12 3.62
N ALA A 204 -8.31 -22.93 4.93
CA ALA A 204 -8.00 -21.66 5.58
C ALA A 204 -7.25 -21.91 6.88
N GLY A 205 -6.34 -21.00 7.23
CA GLY A 205 -5.64 -21.04 8.51
C GLY A 205 -6.28 -20.14 9.56
N ASP A 206 -5.88 -20.31 10.82
CA ASP A 206 -6.32 -19.45 11.91
C ASP A 206 -5.15 -18.87 12.74
N GLU A 207 -5.49 -17.96 13.67
CA GLU A 207 -4.55 -17.30 14.59
C GLU A 207 -4.00 -18.26 15.68
N ASN A 208 -4.53 -19.49 15.80
CA ASN A 208 -4.08 -20.50 16.75
C ASN A 208 -3.17 -21.55 16.09
N GLY A 209 -2.93 -21.44 14.78
CA GLY A 209 -2.13 -22.40 14.03
C GLY A 209 -2.90 -23.66 13.66
N THR A 210 -4.20 -23.56 13.53
CA THR A 210 -5.06 -24.63 13.01
C THR A 210 -5.30 -24.43 11.53
N LEU A 211 -5.11 -25.47 10.75
CA LEU A 211 -5.57 -25.53 9.37
C LEU A 211 -6.99 -26.10 9.36
N TRP A 212 -7.92 -25.38 8.77
CA TRP A 212 -9.30 -25.77 8.58
C TRP A 212 -9.53 -26.25 7.16
N HIS A 213 -10.17 -27.42 7.02
CA HIS A 213 -10.67 -27.92 5.75
C HIS A 213 -12.19 -27.95 5.77
N LEU A 214 -12.79 -27.19 4.86
CA LEU A 214 -14.23 -27.17 4.62
C LEU A 214 -14.52 -27.90 3.32
N SER A 215 -15.18 -29.07 3.38
CA SER A 215 -15.58 -29.78 2.16
C SER A 215 -16.67 -29.01 1.41
N ARG A 216 -16.85 -29.31 0.09
CA ARG A 216 -17.92 -28.69 -0.70
C ARG A 216 -19.33 -29.01 -0.20
N GLU A 217 -19.50 -30.12 0.55
CA GLU A 217 -20.75 -30.55 1.21
C GLU A 217 -21.00 -29.84 2.55
N GLY A 218 -20.04 -29.04 3.03
CA GLY A 218 -20.17 -28.27 4.27
C GLY A 218 -19.60 -28.93 5.53
N ASN A 219 -18.86 -30.03 5.39
CA ASN A 219 -18.21 -30.67 6.53
C ASN A 219 -16.91 -29.93 6.87
N LEU A 220 -16.82 -29.46 8.10
CA LEU A 220 -15.63 -28.74 8.60
C LEU A 220 -14.76 -29.70 9.43
N THR A 221 -13.46 -29.75 9.09
CA THR A 221 -12.46 -30.54 9.80
C THR A 221 -11.29 -29.67 10.20
N SER A 222 -10.74 -29.86 11.40
CA SER A 222 -9.61 -29.09 11.92
C SER A 222 -8.36 -29.95 12.03
N TYR A 223 -7.22 -29.35 11.71
CA TYR A 223 -5.89 -29.95 11.81
C TYR A 223 -4.97 -29.00 12.60
N PRO A 224 -4.84 -29.17 13.92
CA PRO A 224 -3.94 -28.34 14.73
C PRO A 224 -2.49 -28.63 14.37
N LEU A 225 -1.81 -27.66 13.76
CA LEU A 225 -0.42 -27.79 13.32
C LEU A 225 0.58 -27.30 14.38
N ALA A 226 0.15 -26.38 15.25
CA ALA A 226 0.96 -25.77 16.32
C ALA A 226 2.28 -25.12 15.84
N ILE A 227 2.28 -24.55 14.62
CA ILE A 227 3.46 -23.92 13.99
C ILE A 227 3.43 -22.39 14.00
N GLY A 228 2.43 -21.78 14.61
CA GLY A 228 2.21 -20.32 14.63
C GLY A 228 0.93 -19.93 13.90
N LYS A 229 0.66 -18.62 13.81
CA LYS A 229 -0.52 -18.04 13.18
C LYS A 229 -0.49 -18.23 11.67
N ILE A 230 -1.53 -18.80 11.08
CA ILE A 230 -1.61 -19.03 9.63
C ILE A 230 -2.40 -17.89 9.02
N ARG A 231 -1.69 -16.87 8.52
CA ARG A 231 -2.25 -15.60 8.03
C ARG A 231 -2.27 -15.47 6.52
N HIS A 232 -1.58 -16.35 5.81
CA HIS A 232 -1.61 -16.40 4.35
C HIS A 232 -2.43 -17.60 3.89
N PRO A 233 -3.05 -17.52 2.69
CA PRO A 233 -3.72 -18.69 2.13
C PRO A 233 -2.71 -19.85 1.97
N PRO A 234 -3.08 -21.08 2.32
CA PRO A 234 -2.27 -22.26 2.03
C PRO A 234 -1.94 -22.34 0.55
N LEU A 235 -0.71 -22.69 0.18
CA LEU A 235 -0.27 -22.76 -1.20
C LEU A 235 -0.14 -24.21 -1.66
N LEU A 236 -0.75 -24.55 -2.80
CA LEU A 236 -0.68 -25.89 -3.39
C LEU A 236 0.60 -26.02 -4.22
N THR A 237 1.34 -27.11 -4.00
CA THR A 237 2.54 -27.50 -4.76
C THR A 237 2.41 -28.96 -5.21
N ASP A 238 3.29 -29.41 -6.09
CA ASP A 238 3.32 -30.81 -6.54
C ASP A 238 3.62 -31.78 -5.39
N GLY A 239 4.35 -31.35 -4.36
CA GLY A 239 4.70 -32.19 -3.20
C GLY A 239 3.70 -32.13 -2.06
N GLY A 240 2.68 -31.27 -2.12
CA GLY A 240 1.68 -31.10 -1.06
C GLY A 240 1.27 -29.66 -0.84
N ILE A 241 0.93 -29.32 0.41
CA ILE A 241 0.41 -28.02 0.80
C ILE A 241 1.47 -27.28 1.61
N VAL A 242 1.85 -26.09 1.18
CA VAL A 242 2.80 -25.24 1.89
C VAL A 242 2.06 -24.23 2.75
N ILE A 243 2.50 -24.08 3.99
CA ILE A 243 2.04 -23.11 4.96
C ILE A 243 3.23 -22.28 5.44
N HIS A 244 3.13 -20.95 5.39
CA HIS A 244 4.07 -20.06 6.05
C HIS A 244 3.37 -19.43 7.26
N ALA A 245 3.66 -19.93 8.46
CA ALA A 245 2.99 -19.55 9.69
C ALA A 245 3.87 -18.61 10.53
N GLN A 246 3.28 -17.56 11.07
CA GLN A 246 3.93 -16.56 11.91
C GLN A 246 3.99 -17.03 13.37
N GLY A 247 5.20 -17.26 13.88
CA GLY A 247 5.45 -17.49 15.29
C GLY A 247 5.84 -16.23 16.05
N GLN A 248 6.13 -16.38 17.32
CA GLN A 248 6.64 -15.31 18.18
C GLN A 248 8.16 -15.19 17.97
N GLY A 249 8.60 -14.16 17.24
CA GLY A 249 10.00 -13.91 16.90
C GLY A 249 10.58 -14.79 15.78
N GLN A 250 9.96 -15.91 15.47
CA GLN A 250 10.34 -16.79 14.36
C GLN A 250 9.08 -17.32 13.69
N SER A 251 9.16 -17.62 12.40
CA SER A 251 8.09 -18.19 11.62
C SER A 251 8.45 -19.61 11.17
N THR A 252 7.48 -20.35 10.64
CA THR A 252 7.68 -21.71 10.17
C THR A 252 7.12 -21.86 8.77
N ILE A 253 7.94 -22.34 7.84
CA ILE A 253 7.50 -22.85 6.53
C ILE A 253 7.33 -24.35 6.68
N ALA A 254 6.13 -24.87 6.44
CA ALA A 254 5.81 -26.29 6.55
C ALA A 254 5.23 -26.83 5.25
N LEU A 255 5.67 -28.00 4.83
CA LEU A 255 5.05 -28.82 3.79
C LEU A 255 4.16 -29.88 4.47
N LEU A 256 2.91 -29.96 4.04
CA LEU A 256 1.95 -30.95 4.49
C LEU A 256 1.64 -31.95 3.39
N ASP A 257 1.38 -33.19 3.78
CA ASP A 257 0.85 -34.25 2.89
C ASP A 257 -0.65 -34.06 2.61
N GLU A 258 -1.21 -34.97 1.84
CA GLU A 258 -2.65 -35.03 1.51
C GLU A 258 -3.56 -35.31 2.74
N ASN A 259 -2.99 -35.77 3.84
CA ASN A 259 -3.68 -35.96 5.13
C ASN A 259 -3.48 -34.77 6.08
N TYR A 260 -2.89 -33.68 5.60
CA TYR A 260 -2.55 -32.47 6.35
C TYR A 260 -1.54 -32.70 7.48
N SER A 261 -0.72 -33.76 7.39
CA SER A 261 0.38 -34.01 8.32
C SER A 261 1.66 -33.33 7.84
N ILE A 262 2.44 -32.76 8.75
CA ILE A 262 3.70 -32.09 8.40
C ILE A 262 4.71 -33.15 7.93
N ILE A 263 5.14 -33.05 6.66
CA ILE A 263 6.21 -33.85 6.07
C ILE A 263 7.58 -33.27 6.44
N ASN A 264 7.71 -31.95 6.29
CA ASN A 264 8.94 -31.23 6.56
C ASN A 264 8.63 -29.80 7.00
N SER A 265 9.57 -29.18 7.71
CA SER A 265 9.42 -27.79 8.12
C SER A 265 10.79 -27.09 8.23
N HIS A 266 10.78 -25.78 7.98
CA HIS A 266 11.94 -24.90 8.10
C HIS A 266 11.59 -23.71 8.97
N THR A 267 12.50 -23.33 9.84
CA THR A 267 12.39 -22.08 10.60
C THR A 267 12.74 -20.91 9.69
N SER A 268 12.01 -19.82 9.80
CA SER A 268 12.24 -18.56 9.11
C SER A 268 12.19 -17.40 10.10
N GLY A 269 12.56 -16.20 9.63
CA GLY A 269 12.49 -14.97 10.43
C GLY A 269 11.05 -14.58 10.77
N SER A 270 10.89 -13.49 11.49
CA SER A 270 9.56 -12.95 11.82
C SER A 270 8.87 -12.36 10.59
N SER A 271 7.57 -12.12 10.68
CA SER A 271 6.76 -11.45 9.64
C SER A 271 6.87 -12.12 8.26
N PRO A 272 6.31 -13.32 8.10
CA PRO A 272 6.38 -14.07 6.85
C PRO A 272 5.70 -13.32 5.72
N ALA A 273 6.35 -13.26 4.55
CA ALA A 273 5.76 -12.80 3.30
C ALA A 273 4.78 -13.83 2.74
N MET A 274 3.85 -13.36 1.93
CA MET A 274 2.96 -14.27 1.20
C MET A 274 3.78 -15.08 0.18
N PRO A 275 3.76 -16.43 0.24
CA PRO A 275 4.54 -17.26 -0.66
C PRO A 275 3.96 -17.27 -2.07
N ILE A 276 4.83 -17.43 -3.08
CA ILE A 276 4.43 -17.62 -4.50
C ILE A 276 5.13 -18.84 -5.11
N ILE A 277 4.56 -19.36 -6.21
CA ILE A 277 5.22 -20.34 -7.07
C ILE A 277 5.75 -19.64 -8.32
N VAL A 278 7.03 -19.83 -8.61
CA VAL A 278 7.71 -19.33 -9.78
C VAL A 278 8.39 -20.53 -10.46
N ASP A 279 8.03 -20.82 -11.70
CA ASP A 279 8.58 -21.94 -12.48
C ASP A 279 8.58 -23.30 -11.75
N GLY A 280 7.55 -23.55 -10.92
CA GLY A 280 7.41 -24.76 -10.12
C GLY A 280 8.16 -24.76 -8.78
N TYR A 281 8.95 -23.73 -8.50
CA TYR A 281 9.63 -23.53 -7.21
C TYR A 281 8.84 -22.62 -6.28
N LEU A 282 8.87 -22.93 -5.01
CA LEU A 282 8.33 -22.05 -3.97
C LEU A 282 9.31 -20.92 -3.68
N VAL A 283 8.84 -19.69 -3.69
CA VAL A 283 9.56 -18.52 -3.20
C VAL A 283 8.79 -17.90 -2.06
N THR A 284 9.46 -17.65 -0.96
CA THR A 284 8.91 -16.92 0.20
C THR A 284 10.02 -16.19 0.94
N GLY A 285 9.64 -15.20 1.74
CA GLY A 285 10.56 -14.40 2.51
C GLY A 285 10.01 -14.04 3.89
N ASP A 286 10.82 -13.36 4.64
CA ASP A 286 10.51 -12.89 5.99
C ASP A 286 11.26 -11.56 6.26
N SER A 287 11.28 -11.11 7.50
CA SER A 287 11.97 -9.87 7.87
C SER A 287 13.51 -9.91 7.68
N SER A 288 14.10 -11.04 7.31
CA SER A 288 15.54 -11.21 7.20
C SER A 288 16.03 -11.81 5.88
N GLU A 289 15.26 -12.73 5.29
CA GLU A 289 15.71 -13.53 4.15
C GLU A 289 14.62 -13.73 3.09
N LEU A 290 15.04 -13.79 1.84
CA LEU A 290 14.26 -14.32 0.71
C LEU A 290 14.83 -15.69 0.36
N ARG A 291 13.99 -16.71 0.21
CA ARG A 291 14.38 -18.10 -0.04
C ARG A 291 13.60 -18.71 -1.18
N SER A 292 14.27 -19.59 -1.91
CA SER A 292 13.63 -20.52 -2.86
C SER A 292 13.73 -21.96 -2.38
N PHE A 293 12.70 -22.76 -2.71
CA PHE A 293 12.58 -24.15 -2.30
C PHE A 293 12.13 -25.01 -3.47
N ASP A 294 12.62 -26.24 -3.52
CA ASP A 294 12.01 -27.32 -4.28
C ASP A 294 11.02 -28.07 -3.39
N CYS A 295 9.74 -27.82 -3.59
CA CYS A 295 8.66 -28.47 -2.86
C CYS A 295 7.97 -29.57 -3.69
N SER A 296 8.63 -30.13 -4.69
CA SER A 296 8.09 -31.28 -5.44
C SER A 296 8.03 -32.56 -4.60
N GLN A 297 8.85 -32.66 -3.53
CA GLN A 297 8.85 -33.79 -2.59
C GLN A 297 8.98 -33.35 -1.11
N ASN A 298 10.08 -32.69 -0.75
CA ASN A 298 10.43 -32.44 0.65
C ASN A 298 10.59 -30.95 1.02
N CYS A 299 10.29 -30.03 0.13
CA CYS A 299 10.53 -28.61 0.34
C CYS A 299 11.97 -28.30 0.81
N SER A 300 12.95 -28.70 0.02
CA SER A 300 14.36 -28.42 0.33
C SER A 300 14.74 -26.99 -0.05
N VAL A 301 15.47 -26.31 0.81
CA VAL A 301 16.01 -24.96 0.52
C VAL A 301 17.02 -25.07 -0.63
N LEU A 302 16.84 -24.27 -1.67
CA LEU A 302 17.75 -24.19 -2.81
C LEU A 302 18.66 -22.96 -2.73
N SER A 303 18.09 -21.83 -2.32
CA SER A 303 18.79 -20.56 -2.23
C SER A 303 18.24 -19.71 -1.08
N SER A 304 19.10 -18.90 -0.49
CA SER A 304 18.76 -17.91 0.52
C SER A 304 19.55 -16.64 0.28
N LEU A 305 18.88 -15.50 0.32
CA LEU A 305 19.48 -14.18 0.20
C LEU A 305 19.05 -13.32 1.38
N THR A 306 19.97 -12.54 1.94
CA THR A 306 19.63 -11.52 2.95
C THR A 306 18.75 -10.46 2.28
N PHE A 307 17.49 -10.42 2.64
CA PHE A 307 16.50 -9.53 2.05
C PHE A 307 15.25 -9.49 2.94
N ALA A 308 14.94 -8.34 3.50
CA ALA A 308 13.77 -8.16 4.35
C ALA A 308 12.51 -7.93 3.50
N THR A 309 11.54 -8.84 3.58
CA THR A 309 10.22 -8.67 2.96
C THR A 309 9.14 -9.33 3.80
N ASN A 310 7.98 -8.71 3.88
CA ASN A 310 6.78 -9.30 4.49
C ASN A 310 5.52 -9.00 3.67
N GLY A 311 5.71 -8.46 2.48
CA GLY A 311 4.63 -8.05 1.59
C GLY A 311 4.24 -9.11 0.58
N GLU A 312 3.42 -8.70 -0.36
CA GLU A 312 2.99 -9.51 -1.49
C GLU A 312 4.04 -9.50 -2.59
N MET A 313 4.40 -10.66 -3.09
CA MET A 313 5.23 -10.83 -4.27
C MET A 313 4.37 -11.02 -5.51
N ALA A 314 4.84 -10.59 -6.67
CA ALA A 314 4.14 -10.79 -7.95
C ALA A 314 5.09 -11.24 -9.05
N LEU A 315 4.56 -12.01 -10.00
CA LEU A 315 5.21 -12.22 -11.28
C LEU A 315 5.30 -10.87 -12.00
N GLY A 316 6.50 -10.53 -12.45
CA GLY A 316 6.80 -9.30 -13.14
C GLY A 316 6.90 -9.50 -14.65
N LEU A 317 7.57 -8.54 -15.28
CA LEU A 317 7.90 -8.58 -16.71
C LEU A 317 9.18 -9.39 -16.96
N ASP A 318 9.36 -9.88 -18.19
CA ASP A 318 10.60 -10.55 -18.63
C ASP A 318 10.97 -11.82 -17.82
N GLY A 319 9.96 -12.57 -17.33
CA GLY A 319 10.18 -13.79 -16.54
C GLY A 319 10.74 -13.54 -15.14
N GLN A 320 10.72 -12.29 -14.68
CA GLN A 320 11.11 -11.92 -13.32
C GLN A 320 9.91 -12.04 -12.36
N PHE A 321 10.20 -12.17 -11.08
CA PHE A 321 9.23 -11.86 -10.03
C PHE A 321 9.74 -10.67 -9.20
N MET A 322 8.82 -9.90 -8.68
CA MET A 322 9.12 -8.66 -7.97
C MET A 322 8.75 -8.80 -6.50
N VAL A 323 9.67 -8.38 -5.64
CA VAL A 323 9.57 -8.52 -4.19
C VAL A 323 9.64 -7.13 -3.56
N PRO A 324 8.65 -6.73 -2.74
CA PRO A 324 8.71 -5.46 -2.01
C PRO A 324 9.75 -5.52 -0.89
N LEU A 325 10.45 -4.41 -0.69
CA LEU A 325 11.47 -4.28 0.34
C LEU A 325 10.88 -3.65 1.60
N ASN A 326 10.84 -4.42 2.69
CA ASN A 326 10.30 -3.98 3.96
C ASN A 326 11.38 -3.33 4.84
N THR A 327 11.97 -2.27 4.36
CA THR A 327 12.90 -1.41 5.09
C THR A 327 12.51 0.05 4.91
N ALA A 328 13.11 0.95 5.69
CA ALA A 328 12.87 2.38 5.55
C ALA A 328 13.20 2.93 4.16
N GLN A 329 14.08 2.28 3.41
CA GLN A 329 14.37 2.64 2.02
C GLN A 329 13.24 2.23 1.08
N GLY A 330 12.52 1.13 1.40
CA GLY A 330 11.42 0.61 0.59
C GLY A 330 11.82 0.22 -0.83
N GLY A 331 10.87 0.33 -1.73
CA GLY A 331 11.04 -0.05 -3.13
C GLY A 331 10.80 -1.52 -3.40
N TRP A 332 11.19 -1.97 -4.58
CA TRP A 332 11.02 -3.35 -5.03
C TRP A 332 12.29 -3.86 -5.67
N LYS A 333 12.54 -5.14 -5.59
CA LYS A 333 13.61 -5.79 -6.34
C LYS A 333 13.05 -6.88 -7.24
N GLY A 334 13.53 -6.92 -8.47
CA GLY A 334 13.27 -7.97 -9.44
C GLY A 334 14.29 -9.08 -9.30
N PHE A 335 13.79 -10.31 -9.23
CA PHE A 335 14.57 -11.53 -9.18
C PHE A 335 14.13 -12.48 -10.29
N THR A 336 15.01 -13.40 -10.64
CA THR A 336 14.70 -14.58 -11.47
C THR A 336 15.20 -15.83 -10.77
N LEU A 337 14.66 -16.96 -11.16
CA LEU A 337 15.23 -18.26 -10.81
C LEU A 337 16.09 -18.75 -11.98
N VAL A 338 17.37 -18.91 -11.71
CA VAL A 338 18.30 -19.55 -12.66
C VAL A 338 18.28 -21.07 -12.47
N GLU A 339 19.11 -21.79 -13.19
CA GLU A 339 19.16 -23.26 -13.15
C GLU A 339 19.10 -23.80 -11.71
N ASN A 340 18.26 -24.80 -11.50
CA ASN A 340 17.99 -25.43 -10.20
C ASN A 340 17.34 -24.54 -9.15
N GLY A 341 16.60 -23.51 -9.55
CA GLY A 341 15.82 -22.67 -8.64
C GLY A 341 16.63 -21.71 -7.78
N LEU A 342 17.87 -21.39 -8.17
CA LEU A 342 18.69 -20.42 -7.45
C LEU A 342 18.19 -19.00 -7.71
N LEU A 343 18.13 -18.20 -6.65
CA LEU A 343 17.71 -16.79 -6.72
C LEU A 343 18.84 -15.93 -7.31
N GLU A 344 18.52 -15.17 -8.33
CA GLU A 344 19.40 -14.15 -8.89
C GLU A 344 18.70 -12.79 -8.88
N HIS A 345 19.34 -11.78 -8.29
CA HIS A 345 18.88 -10.40 -8.31
C HIS A 345 19.16 -9.77 -9.67
N ILE A 346 18.14 -9.23 -10.32
CA ILE A 346 18.25 -8.62 -11.64
C ILE A 346 18.36 -7.10 -11.53
N ARG A 347 17.41 -6.44 -10.87
CA ARG A 347 17.38 -4.98 -10.76
C ARG A 347 16.55 -4.50 -9.58
N GLY A 348 16.78 -3.25 -9.17
CA GLY A 348 15.97 -2.55 -8.19
C GLY A 348 15.00 -1.58 -8.87
N PHE A 349 13.88 -1.32 -8.22
CA PHE A 349 12.90 -0.31 -8.57
C PHE A 349 12.69 0.56 -7.33
N GLN A 350 13.28 1.75 -7.34
CA GLN A 350 13.26 2.68 -6.23
C GLN A 350 12.71 4.03 -6.72
N PRO A 351 11.37 4.20 -6.78
CA PRO A 351 10.81 5.52 -7.04
C PRO A 351 11.08 6.44 -5.86
N GLY A 352 11.31 7.72 -6.11
CA GLY A 352 11.88 8.78 -5.29
C GLY A 352 11.43 9.00 -3.86
N PHE A 353 10.77 8.04 -3.25
CA PHE A 353 10.40 8.05 -1.84
C PHE A 353 11.00 6.87 -1.11
N SER A 354 11.76 7.17 -0.07
CA SER A 354 12.19 6.17 0.91
C SER A 354 11.05 5.93 1.88
N THR A 355 10.35 4.80 1.72
CA THR A 355 9.29 4.35 2.63
C THR A 355 9.09 2.86 2.49
N TYR A 356 8.60 2.23 3.52
CA TYR A 356 8.26 0.81 3.51
C TYR A 356 7.32 0.46 2.34
N THR A 357 7.47 -0.76 1.85
CA THR A 357 6.67 -1.30 0.75
C THR A 357 6.20 -2.69 1.09
N THR A 358 4.89 -2.92 1.00
CA THR A 358 4.27 -4.22 1.24
C THR A 358 3.39 -4.67 0.08
N ALA A 359 2.98 -3.76 -0.79
CA ALA A 359 2.16 -4.06 -1.96
C ALA A 359 2.99 -4.69 -3.08
N ALA A 360 2.45 -5.75 -3.70
CA ALA A 360 2.99 -6.27 -4.94
C ALA A 360 2.89 -5.22 -6.06
N PRO A 361 3.84 -5.16 -7.00
CA PRO A 361 3.66 -4.38 -8.21
C PRO A 361 2.62 -5.02 -9.13
N ALA A 362 1.96 -4.18 -9.95
CA ALA A 362 1.13 -4.67 -11.04
C ALA A 362 1.84 -4.46 -12.38
N VAL A 363 1.73 -5.45 -13.26
CA VAL A 363 2.30 -5.40 -14.61
C VAL A 363 1.22 -5.69 -15.64
N TYR A 364 1.34 -5.04 -16.79
CA TYR A 364 0.43 -5.26 -17.91
C TYR A 364 1.18 -5.07 -19.22
N SER A 365 1.07 -6.04 -20.12
CA SER A 365 1.72 -6.00 -21.42
C SER A 365 0.70 -5.87 -22.55
N GLU A 366 0.94 -4.93 -23.44
CA GLU A 366 0.28 -4.78 -24.71
C GLU A 366 1.22 -5.22 -25.85
N ALA A 367 0.74 -5.19 -27.10
CA ALA A 367 1.53 -5.68 -28.24
C ALA A 367 2.90 -4.96 -28.37
N ASP A 368 2.95 -3.67 -28.08
CA ASP A 368 4.11 -2.81 -28.32
C ASP A 368 4.63 -2.11 -27.06
N SER A 369 4.09 -2.42 -25.90
CA SER A 369 4.46 -1.73 -24.65
C SER A 369 4.16 -2.54 -23.40
N ASP A 370 4.93 -2.24 -22.36
CA ASP A 370 4.72 -2.73 -21.01
C ASP A 370 4.39 -1.58 -20.06
N TRP A 371 3.51 -1.87 -19.14
CA TRP A 371 3.11 -1.00 -18.06
C TRP A 371 3.47 -1.61 -16.72
N LEU A 372 3.94 -0.77 -15.79
CA LEU A 372 4.28 -1.17 -14.43
C LEU A 372 3.66 -0.15 -13.47
N VAL A 373 2.94 -0.65 -12.45
CA VAL A 373 2.37 0.17 -11.39
C VAL A 373 3.01 -0.21 -10.07
N LEU A 374 3.60 0.77 -9.42
CA LEU A 374 4.23 0.65 -8.10
C LEU A 374 3.46 1.51 -7.11
N ALA A 375 3.07 0.94 -5.97
CA ALA A 375 2.39 1.68 -4.91
C ALA A 375 2.95 1.28 -3.54
N ASN A 376 3.10 2.24 -2.62
CA ASN A 376 3.80 2.06 -1.37
C ASN A 376 2.95 2.38 -0.13
N ASP A 377 3.52 2.13 1.05
CA ASP A 377 2.86 2.33 2.34
C ASP A 377 2.68 3.82 2.71
N ALA A 378 3.28 4.76 1.97
CA ALA A 378 2.97 6.18 2.10
C ALA A 378 1.76 6.63 1.25
N GLY A 379 1.03 5.69 0.64
CA GLY A 379 -0.10 6.01 -0.23
C GLY A 379 0.30 6.65 -1.55
N ARG A 380 1.54 6.46 -2.00
CA ARG A 380 2.01 6.96 -3.29
C ARG A 380 1.99 5.87 -4.34
N MET A 381 1.40 6.15 -5.49
CA MET A 381 1.39 5.27 -6.66
C MET A 381 2.05 5.98 -7.84
N VAL A 382 2.93 5.26 -8.55
CA VAL A 382 3.58 5.73 -9.78
C VAL A 382 3.30 4.73 -10.89
N VAL A 383 2.90 5.23 -12.04
CA VAL A 383 2.64 4.44 -13.24
C VAL A 383 3.73 4.67 -14.27
N TYR A 384 4.27 3.58 -14.77
CA TYR A 384 5.39 3.54 -15.69
C TYR A 384 5.00 2.87 -16.99
N TRP A 385 5.68 3.27 -18.05
CA TRP A 385 5.55 2.71 -19.38
C TRP A 385 6.93 2.45 -19.98
N ARG A 386 7.05 1.41 -20.83
CA ARG A 386 8.17 1.22 -21.75
C ARG A 386 7.69 0.70 -23.11
N GLY A 387 8.25 1.20 -24.21
CA GLY A 387 8.03 0.66 -25.56
C GLY A 387 8.87 -0.60 -25.79
N LEU A 388 8.30 -1.63 -26.44
CA LEU A 388 8.99 -2.88 -26.75
C LEU A 388 9.81 -2.82 -28.05
N ASN A 389 9.58 -1.78 -28.89
CA ASN A 389 10.22 -1.65 -30.20
C ASN A 389 11.54 -0.84 -30.21
N GLU A 390 12.01 -0.35 -29.08
CA GLU A 390 13.30 0.35 -28.97
C GLU A 390 14.44 -0.61 -28.60
N THR A 391 14.77 -1.53 -29.50
CA THR A 391 16.10 -2.14 -29.51
C THR A 391 17.10 -1.09 -29.99
N ASN A 392 17.93 -0.60 -29.10
CA ASN A 392 19.12 0.25 -29.21
C ASN A 392 18.92 1.66 -28.61
N ILE A 393 19.03 1.76 -27.31
CA ILE A 393 19.64 2.95 -26.72
C ILE A 393 21.09 2.59 -26.43
N THR A 394 21.94 2.78 -27.42
CA THR A 394 23.38 2.99 -27.22
C THR A 394 23.55 4.25 -26.40
N GLU A 395 24.37 4.14 -25.36
CA GLU A 395 24.88 5.24 -24.56
C GLU A 395 25.31 6.42 -25.48
N GLU A 396 24.60 7.52 -25.40
CA GLU A 396 25.11 8.86 -25.60
C GLU A 396 24.40 9.77 -24.60
N MET A 397 25.14 10.09 -23.53
CA MET A 397 24.81 11.22 -22.67
C MET A 397 25.01 12.48 -23.54
N ASP A 398 23.94 13.06 -24.01
CA ASP A 398 23.97 14.42 -24.54
C ASP A 398 23.20 15.35 -23.60
N GLU A 399 23.98 16.24 -22.97
CA GLU A 399 23.50 17.42 -22.29
C GLU A 399 22.77 18.30 -23.29
N ASN A 400 21.44 18.33 -23.23
CA ASN A 400 20.61 19.47 -23.55
C ASN A 400 19.15 19.05 -23.77
N LEU A 401 18.37 19.03 -22.71
CA LEU A 401 16.91 19.09 -22.81
C LEU A 401 16.40 20.29 -22.03
N SER A 402 16.31 21.41 -22.72
CA SER A 402 15.48 22.53 -22.27
C SER A 402 14.02 22.12 -22.40
N ILE A 403 13.37 21.84 -21.27
CA ILE A 403 11.95 21.50 -21.22
C ILE A 403 11.13 22.75 -21.51
N ASP A 404 10.36 22.67 -22.58
CA ASP A 404 9.43 23.68 -23.03
C ASP A 404 8.17 23.73 -22.13
N ASN A 405 8.28 24.43 -21.00
CA ASN A 405 7.20 24.68 -20.05
C ASN A 405 6.18 25.73 -20.52
N ASP A 406 6.24 26.16 -21.79
CA ASP A 406 5.49 27.33 -22.26
C ASP A 406 4.04 27.06 -22.71
N LYS A 407 3.61 25.80 -22.91
CA LYS A 407 2.27 25.57 -23.47
C LYS A 407 1.11 25.67 -22.47
N GLN A 408 1.35 25.41 -21.20
CA GLN A 408 0.28 25.46 -20.20
C GLN A 408 -0.02 26.88 -19.72
N ASN A 409 0.98 27.75 -19.71
CA ASN A 409 0.83 29.17 -19.36
C ASN A 409 0.07 29.98 -20.40
N TYR A 410 0.14 29.62 -21.68
CA TYR A 410 -0.50 30.39 -22.75
C TYR A 410 -2.03 30.41 -22.68
N ASN A 411 -2.65 29.30 -22.35
CA ASN A 411 -4.11 29.20 -22.25
C ASN A 411 -4.67 29.99 -21.06
N GLN A 412 -3.96 30.07 -19.96
CA GLN A 412 -4.36 30.89 -18.80
C GLN A 412 -4.20 32.36 -19.06
N ILE A 413 -3.13 32.76 -19.74
CA ILE A 413 -2.89 34.18 -20.15
C ILE A 413 -3.96 34.62 -21.15
N ILE A 414 -4.33 33.81 -22.13
CA ILE A 414 -5.38 34.12 -23.12
C ILE A 414 -6.73 34.32 -22.43
N LEU A 415 -7.10 33.48 -21.48
CA LEU A 415 -8.32 33.60 -20.69
C LEU A 415 -8.35 34.89 -19.87
N LEU A 416 -7.24 35.25 -19.24
CA LEU A 416 -7.07 36.48 -18.48
C LEU A 416 -7.21 37.75 -19.36
N VAL A 417 -6.65 37.74 -20.57
CA VAL A 417 -6.76 38.81 -21.56
C VAL A 417 -8.21 38.95 -22.06
N ILE A 418 -8.90 37.88 -22.35
CA ILE A 418 -10.31 37.90 -22.79
C ILE A 418 -11.20 38.47 -21.68
N PHE A 419 -11.06 38.05 -20.44
CA PHE A 419 -11.86 38.55 -19.32
C PHE A 419 -11.58 39.99 -18.93
N SER A 420 -10.30 40.41 -18.96
CA SER A 420 -9.94 41.80 -18.71
C SER A 420 -10.47 42.75 -19.80
N SER A 421 -10.44 42.30 -21.08
CA SER A 421 -11.05 43.03 -22.21
C SER A 421 -12.56 43.16 -22.04
N PHE A 422 -13.26 42.13 -21.57
CA PHE A 422 -14.70 42.16 -21.29
C PHE A 422 -15.05 43.15 -20.17
N CYS A 423 -14.26 43.20 -19.10
CA CYS A 423 -14.42 44.19 -18.03
C CYS A 423 -14.23 45.61 -18.53
N ALA A 424 -13.21 45.86 -19.39
CA ALA A 424 -12.95 47.18 -20.01
C ALA A 424 -14.11 47.63 -20.89
N ILE A 425 -14.71 46.74 -21.68
CA ILE A 425 -15.88 47.02 -22.51
C ILE A 425 -17.08 47.45 -21.65
N LEU A 426 -17.34 46.81 -20.52
CA LEU A 426 -18.42 47.18 -19.59
C LEU A 426 -18.22 48.57 -18.98
N PHE A 427 -16.98 49.02 -18.76
CA PHE A 427 -16.68 50.37 -18.32
C PHE A 427 -16.93 51.41 -19.43
N ILE A 428 -16.59 51.07 -20.68
CA ILE A 428 -16.73 51.96 -21.84
C ILE A 428 -18.22 52.14 -22.23
N VAL A 429 -19.03 51.10 -22.08
CA VAL A 429 -20.48 51.10 -22.43
C VAL A 429 -21.36 51.83 -21.38
N GLY A 430 -20.78 52.52 -20.40
CA GLY A 430 -21.48 53.48 -19.53
C GLY A 430 -22.25 52.88 -18.37
N LYS A 431 -21.86 51.70 -17.87
CA LYS A 431 -22.43 51.09 -16.64
C LYS A 431 -21.36 50.91 -15.55
N PRO A 432 -20.75 51.97 -15.02
CA PRO A 432 -19.58 51.88 -14.13
C PRO A 432 -19.85 51.16 -12.81
N GLN A 433 -21.08 51.18 -12.30
CA GLN A 433 -21.44 50.45 -11.09
C GLN A 433 -21.50 48.92 -11.30
N GLN A 434 -21.90 48.48 -12.49
CA GLN A 434 -21.88 47.05 -12.84
C GLN A 434 -20.46 46.60 -13.12
N GLY A 435 -19.65 47.41 -13.83
CA GLY A 435 -18.23 47.16 -14.08
C GLY A 435 -17.43 46.96 -12.80
N LYS A 436 -17.61 47.79 -11.76
CA LYS A 436 -16.97 47.60 -10.45
C LYS A 436 -17.34 46.28 -9.77
N LYS A 437 -18.63 45.85 -9.83
CA LYS A 437 -19.07 44.57 -9.25
C LYS A 437 -18.47 43.38 -9.98
N PHE A 438 -18.39 43.43 -11.31
CA PHE A 438 -17.76 42.38 -12.12
C PHE A 438 -16.23 42.34 -11.93
N SER A 439 -15.57 43.48 -11.76
CA SER A 439 -14.14 43.52 -11.48
C SER A 439 -13.80 42.90 -10.11
N ILE A 440 -14.62 43.14 -9.07
CA ILE A 440 -14.43 42.53 -7.76
C ILE A 440 -14.67 41.02 -7.84
N LEU A 441 -15.69 40.58 -8.58
CA LEU A 441 -15.96 39.16 -8.79
C LEU A 441 -14.80 38.46 -9.54
N LEU A 442 -14.25 39.15 -10.56
CA LEU A 442 -13.09 38.67 -11.33
C LEU A 442 -11.85 38.52 -10.44
N ILE A 443 -11.57 39.51 -9.59
CA ILE A 443 -10.43 39.44 -8.65
C ILE A 443 -10.61 38.29 -7.68
N LEU A 444 -11.83 38.04 -7.20
CA LEU A 444 -12.14 36.90 -6.33
C LEU A 444 -11.95 35.55 -7.06
N ILE A 445 -12.39 35.46 -8.31
CA ILE A 445 -12.20 34.25 -9.12
C ILE A 445 -10.70 34.01 -9.38
N ILE A 446 -9.96 35.03 -9.74
CA ILE A 446 -8.50 34.94 -9.94
C ILE A 446 -7.82 34.53 -8.63
N ALA A 447 -8.20 35.10 -7.49
CA ALA A 447 -7.64 34.73 -6.20
C ALA A 447 -7.93 33.27 -5.84
N VAL A 448 -9.14 32.76 -6.07
CA VAL A 448 -9.51 31.37 -5.84
C VAL A 448 -8.74 30.40 -6.74
N ILE A 449 -8.44 30.79 -7.98
CA ILE A 449 -7.68 29.95 -8.92
C ILE A 449 -6.17 30.01 -8.64
N THR A 450 -5.65 31.17 -8.23
CA THR A 450 -4.19 31.38 -8.09
C THR A 450 -3.66 31.06 -6.69
N ILE A 451 -4.49 31.15 -5.64
CA ILE A 451 -4.04 30.84 -4.27
C ILE A 451 -3.58 29.37 -4.13
N PRO A 452 -4.28 28.36 -4.67
CA PRO A 452 -3.80 26.98 -4.61
C PRO A 452 -2.48 26.77 -5.37
N THR A 453 -2.34 27.34 -6.57
CA THR A 453 -1.10 27.25 -7.37
C THR A 453 0.06 28.03 -6.75
N LEU A 454 -0.20 29.16 -6.13
CA LEU A 454 0.81 29.91 -5.36
C LEU A 454 1.17 29.17 -4.06
N SER A 455 0.24 28.48 -3.43
CA SER A 455 0.50 27.69 -2.24
C SER A 455 1.39 26.49 -2.57
N THR A 456 1.14 25.78 -3.67
CA THR A 456 1.98 24.64 -4.11
C THR A 456 3.35 25.09 -4.63
N GLN A 457 3.45 26.21 -5.35
CA GLN A 457 4.74 26.81 -5.74
C GLN A 457 5.51 27.34 -4.53
N TRP A 458 4.81 27.93 -3.55
CA TRP A 458 5.44 28.42 -2.32
C TRP A 458 5.94 27.26 -1.45
N SER A 459 5.20 26.16 -1.35
CA SER A 459 5.69 24.96 -0.64
C SER A 459 6.89 24.35 -1.37
N GLY A 460 6.87 24.25 -2.69
CA GLY A 460 8.02 23.79 -3.48
C GLY A 460 9.25 24.69 -3.35
N GLU A 461 9.08 26.03 -3.38
CA GLU A 461 10.20 26.97 -3.16
C GLU A 461 10.67 26.98 -1.69
N VAL A 462 9.79 26.75 -0.72
CA VAL A 462 10.17 26.61 0.69
C VAL A 462 10.94 25.30 0.90
N ASP A 463 10.54 24.21 0.24
CA ASP A 463 11.27 22.94 0.27
C ASP A 463 12.64 23.05 -0.42
N ASP A 464 12.73 23.73 -1.59
CA ASP A 464 14.00 24.01 -2.26
C ASP A 464 14.88 25.00 -1.48
N LEU A 465 14.27 26.00 -0.80
CA LEU A 465 15.00 26.91 0.06
C LEU A 465 15.49 26.23 1.34
N SER A 466 14.71 25.31 1.91
CA SER A 466 15.12 24.51 3.06
C SER A 466 16.23 23.53 2.70
N ALA A 467 16.23 22.99 1.47
CA ALA A 467 17.32 22.19 0.94
C ALA A 467 18.58 23.00 0.62
N THR A 468 18.44 24.32 0.32
CA THR A 468 19.54 25.23 -0.05
C THR A 468 20.11 26.00 1.14
N ILE A 469 19.33 26.25 2.19
CA ILE A 469 19.77 26.82 3.47
C ILE A 469 20.16 25.64 4.34
N GLY A 470 21.35 25.11 4.07
CA GLY A 470 21.91 23.98 4.78
C GLY A 470 21.51 23.92 6.25
N ASP A 471 20.80 22.90 6.60
CA ASP A 471 20.96 22.16 7.83
C ASP A 471 20.91 22.92 9.16
N GLU A 472 19.96 23.81 9.32
CA GLU A 472 19.55 24.25 10.66
C GLU A 472 18.01 24.25 10.74
N GLY A 473 17.43 23.11 11.02
CA GLY A 473 16.11 23.02 11.62
C GLY A 473 14.99 22.46 10.74
N ALA A 474 14.63 21.24 11.05
CA ALA A 474 13.28 20.72 11.06
C ALA A 474 12.61 20.46 9.69
N THR A 475 12.99 19.44 9.04
CA THR A 475 12.03 18.59 8.34
C THR A 475 11.08 17.98 9.35
N ASN A 476 9.90 18.55 9.56
CA ASN A 476 8.80 18.08 10.42
C ASN A 476 9.16 17.62 11.87
N GLY A 477 10.30 18.05 12.43
CA GLY A 477 10.73 17.69 13.78
C GLY A 477 11.26 16.26 13.94
N VAL A 478 11.44 15.51 12.88
CA VAL A 478 11.93 14.13 12.92
C VAL A 478 13.39 14.07 12.49
N GLU A 479 14.29 13.75 13.41
CA GLU A 479 15.71 13.58 13.10
C GLU A 479 15.97 12.22 12.46
N GLY A 480 16.51 12.21 11.25
CA GLY A 480 16.91 11.03 10.49
C GLY A 480 18.38 11.04 10.07
N GLU A 481 19.10 12.14 10.35
CA GLU A 481 20.49 12.36 9.96
C GLU A 481 21.38 12.64 11.17
N TRP A 482 22.68 12.46 10.98
CA TRP A 482 23.68 12.71 11.99
C TRP A 482 23.71 14.19 12.42
N ASN A 483 23.49 14.46 13.71
CA ASN A 483 23.62 15.81 14.25
C ASN A 483 25.07 16.06 14.73
N GLN A 484 25.69 17.14 14.25
CA GLN A 484 27.07 17.50 14.60
C GLN A 484 27.28 17.81 16.09
N SER A 485 26.24 18.10 16.85
CA SER A 485 26.29 18.31 18.30
C SER A 485 26.40 17.01 19.09
N TRP A 486 26.16 15.87 18.46
CA TRP A 486 26.24 14.58 19.14
C TRP A 486 27.69 14.15 19.38
N PRO A 487 27.96 13.32 20.41
CA PRO A 487 29.28 12.81 20.67
C PRO A 487 29.85 12.01 19.49
N GLU A 488 31.04 12.30 19.04
CA GLU A 488 31.66 11.65 17.87
C GLU A 488 31.72 10.12 17.96
N HIS A 489 31.77 9.57 19.19
CA HIS A 489 31.78 8.12 19.40
C HIS A 489 30.40 7.46 19.17
N TRP A 490 29.35 8.24 18.89
CA TRP A 490 28.05 7.72 18.45
C TRP A 490 27.95 7.58 16.91
N ARG A 491 28.92 8.12 16.17
CA ARG A 491 28.94 8.03 14.72
C ARG A 491 28.93 6.55 14.30
N ASP A 492 28.15 6.24 13.29
CA ASP A 492 27.97 4.88 12.75
C ASP A 492 27.44 3.86 13.78
N THR A 493 26.75 4.34 14.83
CA THR A 493 26.09 3.51 15.84
C THR A 493 24.57 3.70 15.77
N GLN A 494 23.85 2.89 16.55
CA GLN A 494 22.40 3.03 16.67
C GLN A 494 22.08 4.12 17.73
N ILE A 495 21.14 4.99 17.40
CA ILE A 495 20.76 6.15 18.23
C ILE A 495 19.24 6.12 18.46
N LEU A 496 18.82 6.37 19.71
CA LEU A 496 17.43 6.54 20.07
C LEU A 496 17.14 7.98 20.45
N ILE A 497 16.06 8.53 19.91
CA ILE A 497 15.47 9.82 20.29
C ILE A 497 14.03 9.56 20.75
N ILE A 498 13.64 10.09 21.89
CA ILE A 498 12.25 10.06 22.38
C ILE A 498 11.83 11.48 22.68
N GLU A 499 10.76 11.97 22.06
CA GLU A 499 10.22 13.30 22.35
C GLU A 499 9.10 13.21 23.39
N ILE A 500 9.34 13.77 24.58
CA ILE A 500 8.38 13.82 25.68
C ILE A 500 8.15 15.30 26.03
N ASP A 501 6.90 15.76 25.98
CA ASP A 501 6.51 17.14 26.26
C ASP A 501 7.28 18.19 25.44
N GLY A 502 7.59 17.88 24.17
CA GLY A 502 8.37 18.74 23.28
C GLY A 502 9.86 18.83 23.65
N GLN A 503 10.36 17.90 24.46
CA GLN A 503 11.78 17.78 24.78
C GLN A 503 12.33 16.43 24.33
N GLN A 504 13.43 16.47 23.58
CA GLN A 504 14.09 15.28 23.11
C GLN A 504 14.99 14.68 24.19
N GLN A 505 14.82 13.38 24.42
CA GLN A 505 15.73 12.55 25.21
C GLN A 505 16.51 11.69 24.23
N ILE A 506 17.83 11.88 24.16
CA ILE A 506 18.68 11.29 23.12
C ILE A 506 19.74 10.41 23.76
N MET A 507 19.93 9.22 23.23
CA MET A 507 20.99 8.31 23.62
C MET A 507 21.51 7.52 22.40
N GLY A 508 22.82 7.49 22.21
CA GLY A 508 23.48 6.81 21.13
C GLY A 508 24.69 6.00 21.60
N GLY A 509 25.43 5.44 20.65
CA GLY A 509 26.56 4.57 20.95
C GLY A 509 26.17 3.10 21.09
N TYR A 510 24.98 2.74 20.64
CA TYR A 510 24.48 1.36 20.63
C TYR A 510 24.93 0.62 19.38
N SER A 511 25.09 -0.70 19.51
CA SER A 511 25.39 -1.61 18.39
C SER A 511 24.84 -3.00 18.67
N GLY A 512 24.50 -3.73 17.61
CA GLY A 512 24.06 -5.12 17.69
C GLY A 512 22.60 -5.31 18.10
N TYR A 513 21.76 -4.29 18.03
CA TYR A 513 20.30 -4.44 18.18
C TYR A 513 19.67 -4.69 16.81
N ASP A 514 18.88 -5.73 16.70
CA ASP A 514 18.33 -6.19 15.43
C ASP A 514 17.06 -5.43 15.01
N ASN A 515 16.33 -4.80 15.96
CA ASN A 515 15.07 -4.12 15.67
C ASN A 515 14.83 -2.92 16.59
N VAL A 516 13.86 -2.09 16.17
CA VAL A 516 13.48 -0.86 16.87
C VAL A 516 13.08 -1.11 18.32
N LEU A 517 12.33 -2.18 18.62
CA LEU A 517 11.87 -2.46 19.98
C LEU A 517 13.03 -2.80 20.92
N GLN A 518 13.99 -3.59 20.48
CA GLN A 518 15.17 -3.95 21.28
C GLN A 518 16.01 -2.71 21.60
N LEU A 519 16.35 -1.91 20.59
CA LEU A 519 17.06 -0.65 20.79
C LEU A 519 16.29 0.29 21.72
N THR A 520 15.00 0.49 21.48
CA THR A 520 14.14 1.36 22.29
C THR A 520 14.10 0.92 23.75
N THR A 521 13.94 -0.38 24.00
CA THR A 521 13.87 -0.92 25.36
C THR A 521 15.17 -0.69 26.12
N GLN A 522 16.30 -0.96 25.49
CA GLN A 522 17.60 -0.76 26.14
C GLN A 522 17.92 0.71 26.37
N ALA A 523 17.81 1.54 25.33
CA ALA A 523 18.16 2.95 25.44
C ALA A 523 17.22 3.73 26.38
N ALA A 524 15.92 3.40 26.40
CA ALA A 524 14.98 3.97 27.38
C ALA A 524 15.34 3.57 28.82
N SER A 525 15.77 2.32 29.03
CA SER A 525 16.28 1.87 30.34
C SER A 525 17.48 2.68 30.79
N ASP A 526 18.44 2.93 29.91
CA ASP A 526 19.65 3.71 30.21
C ASP A 526 19.33 5.21 30.47
N LEU A 527 18.28 5.73 29.83
CA LEU A 527 17.74 7.06 30.07
C LEU A 527 16.84 7.14 31.31
N ASN A 528 16.60 6.02 32.02
CA ASN A 528 15.63 5.89 33.12
C ASN A 528 14.19 6.24 32.70
N ILE A 529 13.83 5.94 31.45
CA ILE A 529 12.48 6.11 30.92
C ILE A 529 11.73 4.78 31.04
N THR A 530 10.58 4.82 31.70
CA THR A 530 9.71 3.64 31.81
C THR A 530 8.86 3.49 30.55
N ILE A 531 8.88 2.30 29.96
CA ILE A 531 8.05 1.96 28.82
C ILE A 531 6.84 1.14 29.28
N SER A 532 5.64 1.53 28.83
CA SER A 532 4.47 0.63 28.85
C SER A 532 4.16 0.20 27.42
N SER A 533 3.89 -1.07 27.24
CA SER A 533 3.56 -1.63 25.94
C SER A 533 2.35 -2.54 26.03
N GLN A 534 1.67 -2.68 24.90
CA GLN A 534 0.55 -3.60 24.74
C GLN A 534 0.85 -4.53 23.57
N GLN A 535 0.72 -5.85 23.82
CA GLN A 535 0.80 -6.83 22.78
C GLN A 535 -0.51 -6.84 21.99
N SER A 536 -0.42 -6.80 20.68
CA SER A 536 -1.54 -6.97 19.77
C SER A 536 -1.23 -8.04 18.72
N ASP A 537 -2.21 -8.38 17.91
CA ASP A 537 -2.05 -9.39 16.85
C ASP A 537 -1.11 -8.96 15.72
N ILE A 538 -0.80 -7.65 15.63
CA ILE A 538 0.14 -7.08 14.66
C ILE A 538 1.49 -6.70 15.29
N GLY A 539 1.69 -7.04 16.56
CA GLY A 539 2.94 -6.88 17.29
C GLY A 539 2.83 -6.03 18.54
N THR A 540 3.96 -5.65 19.09
CA THR A 540 4.08 -4.87 20.32
C THR A 540 3.97 -3.37 20.02
N TYR A 541 3.01 -2.69 20.65
CA TYR A 541 2.83 -1.24 20.62
C TYR A 541 3.30 -0.60 21.91
N ILE A 542 4.08 0.45 21.82
CA ILE A 542 4.42 1.28 22.97
C ILE A 542 3.23 2.21 23.22
N THR A 543 2.67 2.12 24.43
CA THR A 543 1.51 2.90 24.86
C THR A 543 1.89 4.11 25.69
N SER A 544 3.06 4.10 26.33
CA SER A 544 3.56 5.26 27.07
C SER A 544 5.07 5.22 27.29
N PHE A 545 5.68 6.42 27.37
CA PHE A 545 6.99 6.66 27.95
C PHE A 545 6.81 7.51 29.21
N ASN A 546 7.35 7.09 30.36
CA ASN A 546 7.21 7.77 31.68
C ASN A 546 5.75 8.11 32.06
N ALA A 547 4.80 7.19 31.77
CA ALA A 547 3.37 7.40 31.97
C ALA A 547 2.74 8.54 31.12
N HIS A 548 3.47 9.15 30.20
CA HIS A 548 2.89 10.03 29.20
C HIS A 548 2.11 9.19 28.19
N GLN A 549 0.80 9.21 28.33
CA GLN A 549 -0.16 8.58 27.43
C GLN A 549 -0.67 9.66 26.48
N GLY A 550 -0.22 9.60 25.21
CA GLY A 550 -0.79 10.41 24.13
C GLY A 550 -1.97 9.69 23.45
N GLN A 551 -2.35 10.15 22.27
CA GLN A 551 -3.24 9.40 21.38
C GLN A 551 -2.56 8.15 20.78
N GLY A 552 -1.27 7.96 21.08
CA GLY A 552 -0.40 6.89 20.65
C GLY A 552 1.05 7.36 20.57
N TRP A 553 1.94 6.47 20.17
CA TRP A 553 3.35 6.76 19.91
C TRP A 553 3.73 6.26 18.53
N GLU A 554 4.34 7.12 17.77
CA GLU A 554 4.86 6.81 16.44
C GLU A 554 6.38 6.80 16.46
N PHE A 555 7.00 5.98 15.63
CA PHE A 555 8.44 6.01 15.49
C PHE A 555 8.85 6.20 14.03
N PHE A 556 10.03 6.75 13.88
CA PHE A 556 10.68 6.99 12.61
C PHE A 556 12.06 6.34 12.63
N VAL A 557 12.46 5.78 11.50
CA VAL A 557 13.76 5.17 11.30
C VAL A 557 14.46 5.96 10.19
N ASN A 558 15.57 6.60 10.53
CA ASN A 558 16.31 7.50 9.63
C ASN A 558 15.37 8.54 8.97
N GLY A 559 14.49 9.16 9.76
CA GLY A 559 13.50 10.15 9.29
C GLY A 559 12.25 9.58 8.60
N SER A 560 12.20 8.29 8.31
CA SER A 560 11.06 7.63 7.69
C SER A 560 10.16 6.98 8.73
N ARG A 561 8.85 7.22 8.67
CA ARG A 561 7.86 6.67 9.62
C ARG A 561 7.81 5.14 9.55
N GLY A 562 7.84 4.49 10.71
CA GLY A 562 7.65 3.04 10.81
C GLY A 562 6.23 2.61 10.46
N SER A 563 6.11 1.65 9.55
CA SER A 563 4.82 1.10 9.09
C SER A 563 4.45 -0.24 9.74
N LEU A 564 5.38 -0.84 10.48
CA LEU A 564 5.20 -2.09 11.22
C LEU A 564 5.34 -1.85 12.73
N SER A 565 5.03 -2.87 13.53
CA SER A 565 5.35 -2.84 14.96
C SER A 565 6.85 -2.76 15.18
N ALA A 566 7.27 -2.11 16.26
CA ALA A 566 8.68 -1.82 16.55
C ALA A 566 9.57 -3.08 16.62
N GLU A 567 9.02 -4.23 16.97
CA GLU A 567 9.72 -5.51 16.99
C GLU A 567 9.97 -6.10 15.60
N ASN A 568 9.18 -5.66 14.60
CA ASN A 568 9.23 -6.17 13.23
C ASN A 568 10.00 -5.25 12.28
N VAL A 569 10.49 -4.10 12.76
CA VAL A 569 11.33 -3.19 11.97
C VAL A 569 12.78 -3.46 12.28
N VAL A 570 13.49 -4.03 11.31
CA VAL A 570 14.93 -4.32 11.38
C VAL A 570 15.72 -3.03 11.25
N ILE A 571 16.79 -2.88 12.03
CA ILE A 571 17.67 -1.72 12.03
C ILE A 571 19.14 -2.14 11.83
N GLU A 572 19.92 -1.25 11.24
CA GLU A 572 21.35 -1.42 10.98
C GLU A 572 22.19 -0.59 11.97
N GLU A 573 23.54 -0.72 11.89
CA GLU A 573 24.47 -0.06 12.84
C GLU A 573 24.40 1.47 12.81
N ASN A 574 24.04 2.09 11.69
CA ASN A 574 23.95 3.56 11.56
C ASN A 574 22.50 4.07 11.62
N THR A 575 21.66 3.42 12.40
CA THR A 575 20.23 3.74 12.45
C THR A 575 19.90 4.75 13.53
N ILE A 576 19.12 5.77 13.19
CA ILE A 576 18.49 6.72 14.11
C ILE A 576 17.02 6.37 14.24
N VAL A 577 16.59 6.03 15.45
CA VAL A 577 15.18 5.79 15.78
C VAL A 577 14.64 6.95 16.59
N HIS A 578 13.57 7.59 16.11
CA HIS A 578 12.94 8.73 16.74
C HIS A 578 11.47 8.44 17.07
N TRP A 579 11.11 8.50 18.35
CA TRP A 579 9.75 8.33 18.85
C TRP A 579 9.08 9.67 19.12
N LEU A 580 7.88 9.87 18.57
CA LEU A 580 7.05 11.05 18.73
C LEU A 580 5.68 10.66 19.29
N PRO A 581 5.03 11.52 20.10
CA PRO A 581 3.62 11.35 20.44
C PRO A 581 2.77 11.53 19.15
N ALA A 582 1.83 10.60 18.89
CA ALA A 582 0.95 10.60 17.73
C ALA A 582 -0.17 11.65 17.82
#